data_bdebecfdfe283b5be9a3bf70643ba7e2
#
_entry.id   bdebecfdfe283b5be9a3bf70643ba7e2
#
_cell.length_a   1.000
_cell.length_b   1.000
_cell.length_c   1.000
_cell.angle_alpha   90.00
_cell.angle_beta   90.00
_cell.angle_gamma   90.00
#
_symmetry.space_group_name_H-M   'P 1'
#
loop_
_entity.id
_entity.type
_entity.pdbx_description
1 polymer ?
#
loop_
_entity_poly.entity_id
_entity_poly.type
_entity_poly.pdbx_seq_one_letter_code
_entity_poly.pdbx_strand_id
1 'polypeptide(L)'
;MLTRSRLIDALRDVIDPEANINIIDLGLVYRAEVHRRKIIVDFTLTYPGCPLADYIRNEIYTHVGKITTKRIEANLVLEPPWNESRMSEEARVAFGFPI
;
A
#
# COMPACT_ATOMS: atom_id res chain seq x y z
N MET A 1 -8.08 13.49 -15.33
CA MET A 1 -6.79 12.78 -15.46
C MET A 1 -6.40 12.15 -14.12
N LEU A 2 -5.93 10.92 -14.14
CA LEU A 2 -5.43 10.26 -12.94
C LEU A 2 -4.04 10.79 -12.58
N THR A 3 -3.86 11.22 -11.33
CA THR A 3 -2.59 11.70 -10.82
C THR A 3 -2.05 10.74 -9.78
N ARG A 4 -0.76 10.83 -9.46
CA ARG A 4 -0.17 10.04 -8.40
C ARG A 4 -0.85 10.35 -7.06
N SER A 5 -1.22 11.61 -6.82
CA SER A 5 -1.92 11.99 -5.59
C SER A 5 -3.24 11.25 -5.44
N ARG A 6 -4.01 11.13 -6.51
CA ARG A 6 -5.27 10.38 -6.48
C ARG A 6 -5.04 8.88 -6.30
N LEU A 7 -3.96 8.36 -6.87
CA LEU A 7 -3.57 6.96 -6.66
C LEU A 7 -3.25 6.72 -5.18
N ILE A 8 -2.47 7.59 -4.57
CA ILE A 8 -2.13 7.47 -3.14
C ILE A 8 -3.40 7.55 -2.29
N ASP A 9 -4.32 8.46 -2.61
CA ASP A 9 -5.59 8.57 -1.87
C ASP A 9 -6.41 7.27 -1.96
N ALA A 10 -6.44 6.65 -3.14
CA ALA A 10 -7.13 5.37 -3.29
C ALA A 10 -6.47 4.27 -2.47
N LEU A 11 -5.13 4.26 -2.41
CA LEU A 11 -4.40 3.27 -1.63
C LEU A 11 -4.60 3.46 -0.12
N ARG A 12 -4.94 4.67 0.34
CA ARG A 12 -5.30 4.90 1.75
C ARG A 12 -6.59 4.20 2.15
N ASP A 13 -7.40 3.77 1.20
CA ASP A 13 -8.62 3.00 1.49
C ASP A 13 -8.32 1.50 1.71
N VAL A 14 -7.10 1.06 1.40
CA VAL A 14 -6.67 -0.31 1.63
C VAL A 14 -6.14 -0.43 3.05
N ILE A 15 -6.84 -1.19 3.88
CA ILE A 15 -6.54 -1.33 5.31
C ILE A 15 -5.93 -2.71 5.56
N ASP A 16 -4.77 -2.72 6.22
CA ASP A 16 -4.18 -3.97 6.70
C ASP A 16 -5.02 -4.45 7.89
N PRO A 17 -5.68 -5.62 7.79
CA PRO A 17 -6.60 -6.07 8.84
C PRO A 17 -5.92 -6.44 10.15
N GLU A 18 -4.63 -6.78 10.13
CA GLU A 18 -3.90 -7.09 11.36
C GLU A 18 -3.50 -5.82 12.10
N ALA A 19 -3.14 -4.78 11.36
CA ALA A 19 -2.70 -3.52 11.94
C ALA A 19 -3.86 -2.53 12.13
N ASN A 20 -4.93 -2.71 11.37
CA ASN A 20 -6.06 -1.77 11.29
C ASN A 20 -5.61 -0.36 10.88
N ILE A 21 -4.61 -0.29 10.04
CA ILE A 21 -4.03 0.95 9.52
C ILE A 21 -3.90 0.79 8.00
N ASN A 22 -4.10 1.89 7.26
CA ASN A 22 -3.99 1.85 5.81
C ASN A 22 -2.55 1.60 5.37
N ILE A 23 -2.38 1.02 4.19
CA ILE A 23 -1.07 0.58 3.71
C ILE A 23 -0.11 1.73 3.41
N ILE A 24 -0.62 2.94 3.17
CA ILE A 24 0.24 4.11 2.96
C ILE A 24 0.88 4.52 4.29
N ASP A 25 0.07 4.74 5.32
CA ASP A 25 0.57 5.15 6.63
C ASP A 25 1.39 4.06 7.31
N LEU A 26 1.06 2.79 7.05
CA LEU A 26 1.84 1.67 7.56
C LEU A 26 3.20 1.53 6.86
N GLY A 27 3.37 2.19 5.71
CA GLY A 27 4.63 2.16 4.98
C GLY A 27 4.83 0.91 4.15
N LEU A 28 3.75 0.27 3.74
CA LEU A 28 3.82 -0.94 2.91
C LEU A 28 3.97 -0.67 1.42
N VAL A 29 3.72 0.55 0.97
CA VAL A 29 3.81 0.89 -0.45
C VAL A 29 5.20 1.42 -0.75
N TYR A 30 5.96 0.67 -1.55
CA TYR A 30 7.32 1.04 -1.93
C TYR A 30 7.38 1.81 -3.25
N ARG A 31 6.37 1.66 -4.10
CA ARG A 31 6.33 2.32 -5.39
C ARG A 31 4.87 2.50 -5.79
N ALA A 32 4.51 3.69 -6.23
CA ALA A 32 3.18 4.00 -6.74
C ALA A 32 3.34 4.93 -7.92
N GLU A 33 3.11 4.43 -9.14
CA GLU A 33 3.35 5.17 -10.37
C GLU A 33 2.16 5.09 -11.30
N VAL A 34 1.84 6.23 -11.91
CA VAL A 34 0.82 6.33 -12.95
C VAL A 34 1.53 6.47 -14.28
N HIS A 35 1.38 5.47 -15.13
CA HIS A 35 1.89 5.47 -16.49
C HIS A 35 0.74 5.66 -17.47
N ARG A 36 1.06 5.88 -18.73
CA ARG A 36 0.04 6.15 -19.75
C ARG A 36 -1.00 5.04 -19.85
N ARG A 37 -0.59 3.79 -19.76
CA ARG A 37 -1.47 2.63 -19.96
C ARG A 37 -1.60 1.73 -18.76
N LYS A 38 -0.85 2.00 -17.70
CA LYS A 38 -0.86 1.11 -16.52
C LYS A 38 -0.55 1.88 -15.25
N ILE A 39 -0.93 1.27 -14.15
CA ILE A 39 -0.59 1.71 -12.80
C ILE A 39 0.36 0.65 -12.23
N ILE A 40 1.44 1.08 -11.60
CA ILE A 40 2.35 0.17 -10.91
C ILE A 40 2.30 0.47 -9.42
N VAL A 41 2.03 -0.56 -8.62
CA VAL A 41 2.08 -0.48 -7.16
C VAL A 41 2.95 -1.62 -6.66
N ASP A 42 4.09 -1.28 -6.08
CA ASP A 42 4.92 -2.26 -5.38
C ASP A 42 4.61 -2.14 -3.90
N PHE A 43 4.29 -3.25 -3.28
CA PHE A 43 3.92 -3.28 -1.86
C PHE A 43 4.66 -4.40 -1.15
N THR A 44 4.77 -4.27 0.16
CA THR A 44 5.41 -5.28 1.00
C THR A 44 4.49 -5.68 2.14
N LEU A 45 5.00 -6.53 3.01
CA LEU A 45 4.30 -7.02 4.19
C LEU A 45 5.13 -6.69 5.41
N THR A 46 4.48 -6.64 6.58
CA THR A 46 5.18 -6.31 7.83
C THR A 46 6.20 -7.39 8.23
N TYR A 47 6.03 -8.61 7.71
CA TYR A 47 7.02 -9.67 7.87
C TYR A 47 6.89 -10.65 6.69
N PRO A 48 8.01 -11.29 6.28
CA PRO A 48 7.96 -12.29 5.20
C PRO A 48 7.08 -13.46 5.61
N GLY A 49 6.33 -14.07 4.89
CA GLY A 49 5.48 -15.18 5.28
C GLY A 49 4.12 -14.78 5.83
N CYS A 50 3.85 -13.47 5.92
CA CYS A 50 2.51 -13.00 6.26
C CYS A 50 1.51 -13.53 5.22
N PRO A 51 0.39 -14.13 5.65
CA PRO A 51 -0.56 -14.72 4.68
C PRO A 51 -1.47 -13.71 4.01
N LEU A 52 -1.23 -12.41 4.19
CA LEU A 52 -2.11 -11.35 3.71
C LEU A 52 -1.76 -10.80 2.32
N ALA A 53 -0.73 -11.35 1.65
CA ALA A 53 -0.29 -10.81 0.36
C ALA A 53 -1.43 -10.76 -0.66
N ASP A 54 -2.16 -11.85 -0.82
CA ASP A 54 -3.25 -11.90 -1.80
C ASP A 54 -4.40 -11.00 -1.40
N TYR A 55 -4.71 -10.92 -0.11
CA TYR A 55 -5.75 -10.02 0.39
C TYR A 55 -5.41 -8.57 0.06
N ILE A 56 -4.20 -8.13 0.37
CA ILE A 56 -3.78 -6.75 0.12
C ILE A 56 -3.74 -6.47 -1.38
N ARG A 57 -3.22 -7.41 -2.18
CA ARG A 57 -3.20 -7.27 -3.64
C ARG A 57 -4.61 -7.09 -4.21
N ASN A 58 -5.54 -7.93 -3.77
CA ASN A 58 -6.92 -7.84 -4.23
C ASN A 58 -7.58 -6.53 -3.82
N GLU A 59 -7.28 -6.03 -2.62
CA GLU A 59 -7.79 -4.75 -2.17
C GLU A 59 -7.21 -3.59 -2.98
N ILE A 60 -5.94 -3.69 -3.37
CA ILE A 60 -5.34 -2.69 -4.26
C ILE A 60 -6.09 -2.67 -5.60
N TYR A 61 -6.33 -3.83 -6.19
CA TYR A 61 -7.09 -3.91 -7.45
C TYR A 61 -8.49 -3.33 -7.30
N THR A 62 -9.16 -3.63 -6.19
CA THR A 62 -10.52 -3.16 -5.94
C THR A 62 -10.57 -1.64 -5.83
N HIS A 63 -9.72 -1.05 -5.00
CA HIS A 63 -9.79 0.38 -4.72
C HIS A 63 -9.21 1.22 -5.86
N VAL A 64 -8.11 0.81 -6.45
CA VAL A 64 -7.54 1.53 -7.60
C VAL A 64 -8.43 1.36 -8.82
N GLY A 65 -9.04 0.20 -8.99
CA GLY A 65 -9.96 -0.06 -10.10
C GLY A 65 -11.19 0.84 -10.12
N LYS A 66 -11.54 1.46 -8.99
CA LYS A 66 -12.66 2.41 -8.93
C LYS A 66 -12.34 3.76 -9.56
N ILE A 67 -11.05 4.10 -9.69
CA ILE A 67 -10.65 5.43 -10.18
C ILE A 67 -9.98 5.38 -11.55
N THR A 68 -9.78 4.20 -12.12
CA THR A 68 -9.13 4.07 -13.42
C THR A 68 -9.55 2.79 -14.12
N THR A 69 -9.52 2.79 -15.45
CA THR A 69 -9.67 1.58 -16.26
C THR A 69 -8.31 1.07 -16.76
N LYS A 70 -7.21 1.74 -16.37
CA LYS A 70 -5.88 1.31 -16.76
C LYS A 70 -5.56 -0.04 -16.14
N ARG A 71 -4.65 -0.78 -16.78
CA ARG A 71 -4.12 -2.02 -16.22
C ARG A 71 -3.39 -1.72 -14.91
N ILE A 72 -3.60 -2.55 -13.89
CA ILE A 72 -2.98 -2.39 -12.58
C ILE A 72 -2.00 -3.54 -12.39
N GLU A 73 -0.75 -3.21 -12.04
CA GLU A 73 0.26 -4.18 -11.67
C GLU A 73 0.57 -3.96 -10.18
N ALA A 74 0.14 -4.91 -9.35
CA ALA A 74 0.41 -4.89 -7.92
C ALA A 74 1.42 -5.99 -7.61
N ASN A 75 2.64 -5.60 -7.28
CA ASN A 75 3.77 -6.50 -7.10
C ASN A 75 4.19 -6.59 -5.64
N LEU A 76 4.34 -7.81 -5.13
CA LEU A 76 4.89 -8.03 -3.80
C LEU A 76 6.41 -7.91 -3.86
N VAL A 77 6.98 -7.05 -3.02
CA VAL A 77 8.41 -6.79 -2.94
C VAL A 77 8.85 -7.00 -1.50
N LEU A 78 9.79 -7.91 -1.26
CA LEU A 78 10.23 -8.23 0.10
C LEU A 78 11.57 -7.58 0.47
N GLU A 79 12.23 -6.93 -0.49
CA GLU A 79 13.49 -6.23 -0.28
C GLU A 79 13.38 -4.76 -0.69
N PRO A 80 13.80 -3.83 0.18
CA PRO A 80 14.30 -4.06 1.54
C PRO A 80 13.14 -4.49 2.47
N PRO A 81 13.45 -5.22 3.55
CA PRO A 81 12.40 -5.64 4.48
C PRO A 81 11.75 -4.44 5.17
N TRP A 82 10.47 -4.57 5.44
CA TRP A 82 9.73 -3.54 6.15
C TRP A 82 10.22 -3.44 7.61
N ASN A 83 10.20 -2.23 8.15
CA ASN A 83 10.36 -1.99 9.58
C ASN A 83 9.50 -0.79 9.98
N GLU A 84 9.35 -0.58 11.29
CA GLU A 84 8.45 0.44 11.82
C GLU A 84 8.86 1.88 11.49
N SER A 85 10.11 2.10 11.08
CA SER A 85 10.53 3.45 10.65
C SER A 85 9.85 3.89 9.36
N ARG A 86 9.25 2.97 8.62
CA ARG A 86 8.50 3.27 7.39
C ARG A 86 7.09 3.76 7.65
N MET A 87 6.60 3.61 8.89
CA MET A 87 5.27 4.07 9.26
C MET A 87 5.25 5.60 9.33
N SER A 88 4.07 6.18 9.01
CA SER A 88 3.85 7.60 9.27
C SER A 88 3.89 7.86 10.77
N GLU A 89 4.08 9.13 11.13
CA GLU A 89 4.06 9.51 12.55
C GLU A 89 2.72 9.15 13.19
N GLU A 90 1.62 9.40 12.51
CA GLU A 90 0.28 9.07 13.02
C GLU A 90 0.11 7.58 13.26
N ALA A 91 0.62 6.75 12.35
CA ALA A 91 0.53 5.30 12.50
C ALA A 91 1.39 4.82 13.68
N ARG A 92 2.57 5.39 13.84
CA ARG A 92 3.46 5.02 14.96
C ARG A 92 2.82 5.36 16.31
N VAL A 93 2.19 6.52 16.39
CA VAL A 93 1.47 6.92 17.61
C VAL A 93 0.31 5.96 17.86
N ALA A 94 -0.45 5.61 16.85
CA ALA A 94 -1.59 4.69 16.97
C ALA A 94 -1.16 3.31 17.46
N PHE A 95 0.04 2.85 17.08
CA PHE A 95 0.58 1.58 17.55
C PHE A 95 1.28 1.69 18.92
N GLY A 96 1.46 2.91 19.43
CA GLY A 96 2.16 3.12 20.69
C GLY A 96 3.67 3.09 20.57
N PHE A 97 4.23 3.18 19.35
CA PHE A 97 5.67 3.30 19.17
C PHE A 97 6.14 4.70 19.58
N PRO A 98 7.36 4.84 20.15
CA PRO A 98 7.93 6.17 20.40
C PRO A 98 8.18 6.91 19.09
N ILE A 99 7.98 8.20 19.12
CA ILE A 99 8.18 9.06 17.99
C ILE A 99 9.63 9.52 17.91
#